data_0640bbfb6ebf0ecd7c2a698047e3c6a5
#
_entry.id   0640bbfb6ebf0ecd7c2a698047e3c6a5
#
_cell.length_a   1.000
_cell.length_b   1.000
_cell.length_c   1.000
_cell.angle_alpha   90.00
_cell.angle_beta   90.00
_cell.angle_gamma   90.00
#
_symmetry.space_group_name_H-M   'P 1'
#
loop_
_entity.id
_entity.type
_entity.pdbx_description
1 polymer ?
#
loop_
_entity_poly.entity_id
_entity_poly.type
_entity_poly.pdbx_seq_one_letter_code
_entity_poly.pdbx_strand_id
1 'polypeptide(L)'
;IEFTTFHQSYGYEEFIEGIKPILTSEDGIDGETGDIQYSVQPGIFKKFCEKAQHPSTLKTKNFCFRESPNIWKVSLWGTGNNPVRSECLKNGHIRIGWDDYGKDITDETDFDDGGRVVLNAFMNRMQIGDIVFSCYSSTTIDAIGVVMGEYEWHDEYDNLKRLRKVNWIVKDIQENILSINGGTPMTLASVYRLSNVTVNDVYQIIEKYYSVPLSPVTDSHDNNYVFIIDEINRGNLSKIFGELFMLIEKDKRGIELQLLYSDENFSVPANVYIIGMMNTADRSLAMLDYALRRRFSFFTMKPGFNTPGFQAYQDSLKSDAFNKLIACVKQLNSKIA
;
A
#
# COMPACT_ATOMS: atom_id res chain seq x y z
N ILE A 1 2.98 2.43 -12.41
CA ILE A 1 4.15 1.57 -12.65
C ILE A 1 4.57 0.98 -11.33
N GLU A 2 4.88 -0.32 -11.31
CA GLU A 2 5.44 -1.04 -10.16
C GLU A 2 6.67 -1.81 -10.63
N PHE A 3 7.63 -2.06 -9.73
CA PHE A 3 8.92 -2.66 -10.05
C PHE A 3 9.30 -3.73 -9.03
N THR A 4 9.83 -4.87 -9.50
CA THR A 4 10.41 -5.91 -8.65
C THR A 4 11.62 -6.53 -9.32
N THR A 5 12.52 -7.14 -8.53
CA THR A 5 13.69 -7.88 -9.03
C THR A 5 13.60 -9.33 -8.59
N PHE A 6 13.71 -10.26 -9.55
CA PHE A 6 13.71 -11.68 -9.24
C PHE A 6 15.10 -12.17 -8.81
N HIS A 7 15.12 -13.12 -7.90
CA HIS A 7 16.30 -13.85 -7.45
C HIS A 7 15.95 -15.31 -7.22
N GLN A 8 16.95 -16.17 -7.00
CA GLN A 8 16.76 -17.61 -6.91
C GLN A 8 15.79 -18.08 -5.82
N SER A 9 15.70 -17.32 -4.71
CA SER A 9 14.80 -17.62 -3.58
C SER A 9 13.42 -16.98 -3.70
N TYR A 10 13.16 -16.18 -4.77
CA TYR A 10 11.89 -15.53 -4.96
C TYR A 10 10.79 -16.55 -5.25
N GLY A 11 9.66 -16.46 -4.56
CA GLY A 11 8.60 -17.45 -4.64
C GLY A 11 7.20 -16.87 -4.83
N TYR A 12 6.22 -17.76 -4.83
CA TYR A 12 4.81 -17.43 -4.92
C TYR A 12 4.35 -16.53 -3.76
N GLU A 13 4.92 -16.78 -2.58
CA GLU A 13 4.56 -16.11 -1.33
C GLU A 13 4.88 -14.61 -1.32
N GLU A 14 5.94 -14.19 -2.02
CA GLU A 14 6.28 -12.77 -2.17
C GLU A 14 5.53 -12.12 -3.33
N PHE A 15 5.21 -12.92 -4.35
CA PHE A 15 4.67 -12.40 -5.59
C PHE A 15 3.15 -12.34 -5.61
N ILE A 16 2.47 -13.42 -5.24
CA ILE A 16 1.02 -13.58 -5.30
C ILE A 16 0.41 -13.43 -3.90
N GLU A 17 0.63 -14.40 -3.04
CA GLU A 17 0.17 -14.39 -1.65
C GLU A 17 0.92 -15.41 -0.81
N GLY A 18 1.08 -15.15 0.47
CA GLY A 18 1.79 -16.03 1.37
C GLY A 18 1.35 -15.89 2.81
N ILE A 19 1.58 -16.95 3.60
CA ILE A 19 1.28 -16.98 5.02
C ILE A 19 2.40 -16.26 5.76
N LYS A 20 2.06 -15.19 6.49
CA LYS A 20 3.01 -14.45 7.32
C LYS A 20 2.55 -14.43 8.77
N PRO A 21 3.50 -14.48 9.74
CA PRO A 21 3.16 -14.30 11.14
C PRO A 21 2.59 -12.89 11.34
N ILE A 22 1.50 -12.80 12.07
CA ILE A 22 1.02 -11.53 12.58
C ILE A 22 1.94 -11.20 13.76
N LEU A 23 2.79 -10.19 13.57
CA LEU A 23 3.43 -9.54 14.69
C LEU A 23 2.30 -8.84 15.45
N THR A 24 1.77 -9.47 16.48
CA THR A 24 1.04 -8.73 17.50
C THR A 24 2.01 -7.66 17.96
N SER A 25 1.70 -6.41 17.63
CA SER A 25 2.50 -5.25 18.00
C SER A 25 2.99 -5.40 19.43
N GLU A 26 4.21 -4.98 19.69
CA GLU A 26 4.86 -4.89 21.00
C GLU A 26 4.08 -3.94 21.96
N ASP A 27 2.79 -4.10 22.06
CA ASP A 27 1.94 -3.42 23.02
C ASP A 27 1.68 -4.45 24.13
N GLY A 28 2.70 -4.58 24.99
CA GLY A 28 2.70 -5.49 26.11
C GLY A 28 1.45 -5.35 26.97
N ILE A 29 0.78 -6.45 27.13
CA ILE A 29 0.15 -6.84 28.39
C ILE A 29 0.79 -8.17 28.77
N ASP A 30 1.38 -8.19 29.95
CA ASP A 30 2.19 -9.26 30.51
C ASP A 30 1.55 -10.65 30.41
N GLY A 31 2.38 -11.60 29.97
CA GLY A 31 2.41 -12.92 30.55
C GLY A 31 1.32 -13.91 30.15
N GLU A 32 1.23 -14.26 28.86
CA GLU A 32 0.96 -15.63 28.45
C GLU A 32 1.66 -15.88 27.12
N THR A 33 2.29 -17.05 26.96
CA THR A 33 2.95 -17.51 25.73
C THR A 33 1.97 -17.39 24.58
N GLY A 34 1.99 -16.25 23.87
CA GLY A 34 1.09 -15.98 22.77
C GLY A 34 1.38 -16.93 21.62
N ASP A 35 0.40 -17.73 21.24
CA ASP A 35 0.43 -18.47 19.99
C ASP A 35 0.68 -17.51 18.84
N ILE A 36 1.69 -17.80 18.03
CA ILE A 36 1.99 -17.02 16.83
C ILE A 36 0.81 -17.20 15.87
N GLN A 37 0.05 -16.15 15.67
CA GLN A 37 -1.03 -16.14 14.69
C GLN A 37 -0.44 -15.89 13.29
N TYR A 38 -1.04 -16.54 12.30
CA TYR A 38 -0.64 -16.40 10.91
C TYR A 38 -1.80 -15.84 10.09
N SER A 39 -1.48 -15.00 9.10
CA SER A 39 -2.46 -14.53 8.11
C SER A 39 -1.93 -14.65 6.70
N VAL A 40 -2.84 -14.87 5.75
CA VAL A 40 -2.51 -14.79 4.34
C VAL A 40 -2.34 -13.31 3.97
N GLN A 41 -1.17 -12.96 3.43
CA GLN A 41 -0.86 -11.60 3.00
C GLN A 41 -0.70 -11.56 1.50
N PRO A 42 -1.34 -10.59 0.79
CA PRO A 42 -1.16 -10.44 -0.65
C PRO A 42 0.27 -10.02 -0.99
N GLY A 43 0.83 -10.66 -2.01
CA GLY A 43 2.12 -10.33 -2.59
C GLY A 43 2.08 -9.08 -3.48
N ILE A 44 3.25 -8.71 -4.03
CA ILE A 44 3.39 -7.45 -4.78
C ILE A 44 2.56 -7.44 -6.07
N PHE A 45 2.49 -8.56 -6.79
CA PHE A 45 1.75 -8.65 -8.06
C PHE A 45 0.24 -8.69 -7.84
N LYS A 46 -0.25 -9.42 -6.82
CA LYS A 46 -1.68 -9.42 -6.44
C LYS A 46 -2.14 -8.00 -6.12
N LYS A 47 -1.45 -7.30 -5.22
CA LYS A 47 -1.74 -5.90 -4.88
C LYS A 47 -1.77 -4.97 -6.09
N PHE A 48 -0.84 -5.17 -7.03
CA PHE A 48 -0.77 -4.38 -8.24
C PHE A 48 -1.96 -4.64 -9.18
N CYS A 49 -2.37 -5.91 -9.35
CA CYS A 49 -3.53 -6.27 -10.15
C CYS A 49 -4.84 -5.74 -9.53
N GLU A 50 -5.02 -5.87 -8.23
CA GLU A 50 -6.17 -5.29 -7.50
C GLU A 50 -6.27 -3.78 -7.71
N LYS A 51 -5.13 -3.07 -7.63
CA LYS A 51 -5.05 -1.63 -7.92
C LYS A 51 -5.40 -1.31 -9.39
N ALA A 52 -5.12 -2.20 -10.32
CA ALA A 52 -5.42 -2.01 -11.74
C ALA A 52 -6.87 -2.37 -12.09
N GLN A 53 -7.49 -3.31 -11.39
CA GLN A 53 -8.90 -3.67 -11.53
C GLN A 53 -9.83 -2.55 -11.06
N HIS A 54 -9.42 -1.88 -9.98
CA HIS A 54 -10.15 -0.79 -9.37
C HIS A 54 -9.34 0.51 -9.47
N PRO A 55 -9.22 1.11 -10.67
CA PRO A 55 -8.67 2.45 -10.78
C PRO A 55 -9.64 3.37 -10.04
N SER A 56 -9.32 3.68 -8.77
CA SER A 56 -10.24 4.47 -7.98
C SER A 56 -10.40 5.83 -8.67
N THR A 57 -11.58 6.07 -9.20
CA THR A 57 -12.01 7.36 -9.77
C THR A 57 -11.87 8.49 -8.74
N LEU A 58 -11.78 8.12 -7.46
CA LEU A 58 -11.54 9.02 -6.35
C LEU A 58 -10.09 9.49 -6.20
N LYS A 59 -9.10 8.85 -6.88
CA LYS A 59 -7.70 9.34 -6.87
C LYS A 59 -7.52 10.70 -7.51
N THR A 60 -8.49 11.14 -8.32
CA THR A 60 -8.53 12.52 -8.84
C THR A 60 -9.00 13.54 -7.80
N LYS A 61 -9.65 13.11 -6.71
CA LYS A 61 -9.95 13.96 -5.57
C LYS A 61 -8.81 13.89 -4.57
N ASN A 62 -8.13 14.98 -4.39
CA ASN A 62 -7.07 15.11 -3.38
C ASN A 62 -7.72 15.20 -1.98
N PHE A 63 -7.83 14.05 -1.29
CA PHE A 63 -8.30 14.01 0.10
C PHE A 63 -7.22 14.45 1.09
N CYS A 64 -6.11 14.98 0.63
CA CYS A 64 -4.96 15.37 1.43
C CYS A 64 -4.31 14.20 2.20
N PHE A 65 -4.42 12.97 1.70
CA PHE A 65 -3.65 11.87 2.25
C PHE A 65 -2.16 12.07 1.96
N ARG A 66 -1.30 11.75 2.93
CA ARG A 66 0.13 11.67 2.69
C ARG A 66 0.47 10.47 1.80
N GLU A 67 1.69 10.40 1.29
CA GLU A 67 2.13 9.36 0.33
C GLU A 67 1.93 7.92 0.86
N SER A 68 2.15 7.70 2.14
CA SER A 68 1.96 6.41 2.81
C SER A 68 1.22 6.63 4.14
N PRO A 69 -0.11 6.83 4.10
CA PRO A 69 -0.87 7.14 5.31
C PRO A 69 -1.04 5.90 6.19
N ASN A 70 -0.92 6.10 7.50
CA ASN A 70 -1.42 5.12 8.45
C ASN A 70 -2.93 5.27 8.61
N ILE A 71 -3.60 4.16 8.94
CA ILE A 71 -5.03 4.14 9.22
C ILE A 71 -5.21 3.92 10.71
N TRP A 72 -5.85 4.87 11.38
CA TRP A 72 -6.03 4.90 12.82
C TRP A 72 -7.48 4.65 13.19
N LYS A 73 -7.71 3.73 14.11
CA LYS A 73 -8.99 3.62 14.82
C LYS A 73 -9.00 4.65 15.95
N VAL A 74 -10.07 5.44 16.05
CA VAL A 74 -10.28 6.37 17.16
C VAL A 74 -11.67 6.16 17.75
N SER A 75 -11.75 6.01 19.08
CA SER A 75 -13.00 6.02 19.84
C SER A 75 -13.30 7.44 20.28
N LEU A 76 -14.45 7.95 19.88
CA LEU A 76 -14.95 9.26 20.30
C LEU A 76 -15.83 9.13 21.55
N TRP A 77 -15.15 8.92 22.71
CA TRP A 77 -15.75 8.69 24.01
C TRP A 77 -16.70 7.48 24.06
N GLY A 78 -16.16 6.30 23.71
CA GLY A 78 -16.88 5.02 23.75
C GLY A 78 -17.57 4.65 22.44
N THR A 79 -18.53 3.75 22.53
CA THR A 79 -19.32 3.24 21.41
C THR A 79 -20.70 3.87 21.33
N GLY A 80 -21.31 3.82 20.15
CA GLY A 80 -22.64 4.39 19.89
C GLY A 80 -22.67 5.92 19.89
N ASN A 81 -23.88 6.46 19.85
CA ASN A 81 -24.09 7.92 19.86
C ASN A 81 -23.82 8.53 21.23
N ASN A 82 -23.05 9.59 21.26
CA ASN A 82 -22.79 10.38 22.45
C ASN A 82 -22.50 11.85 22.09
N PRO A 83 -22.60 12.81 23.05
CA PRO A 83 -22.42 14.24 22.77
C PRO A 83 -21.02 14.59 22.21
N VAL A 84 -19.95 13.94 22.71
CA VAL A 84 -18.57 14.18 22.26
C VAL A 84 -18.38 13.74 20.82
N ARG A 85 -18.91 12.55 20.45
CA ARG A 85 -18.90 12.08 19.08
C ARG A 85 -19.57 13.06 18.13
N SER A 86 -20.78 13.50 18.48
CA SER A 86 -21.55 14.42 17.66
C SER A 86 -20.82 15.76 17.48
N GLU A 87 -20.19 16.23 18.54
CA GLU A 87 -19.38 17.46 18.54
C GLU A 87 -18.13 17.28 17.66
N CYS A 88 -17.38 16.19 17.81
CA CYS A 88 -16.19 15.89 17.02
C CYS A 88 -16.50 15.77 15.51
N LEU A 89 -17.58 15.06 15.16
CA LEU A 89 -18.00 14.91 13.77
C LEU A 89 -18.51 16.22 13.15
N LYS A 90 -19.15 17.08 13.96
CA LYS A 90 -19.63 18.38 13.52
C LYS A 90 -18.50 19.38 13.31
N ASN A 91 -17.56 19.45 14.25
CA ASN A 91 -16.52 20.49 14.30
C ASN A 91 -15.22 20.11 13.59
N GLY A 92 -15.11 18.89 13.06
CA GLY A 92 -13.94 18.50 12.28
C GLY A 92 -12.70 18.24 13.13
N HIS A 93 -12.83 17.51 14.22
CA HIS A 93 -11.71 17.11 15.06
C HIS A 93 -11.97 15.78 15.77
N ILE A 94 -10.92 15.27 16.40
CA ILE A 94 -10.94 14.11 17.29
C ILE A 94 -10.37 14.54 18.64
N ARG A 95 -10.97 14.03 19.73
CA ARG A 95 -10.50 14.32 21.10
C ARG A 95 -10.34 13.03 21.90
N ILE A 96 -9.30 12.99 22.74
CA ILE A 96 -9.04 11.90 23.67
C ILE A 96 -8.73 12.42 25.07
N GLY A 97 -8.91 11.57 26.07
CA GLY A 97 -8.69 11.86 27.48
C GLY A 97 -7.25 11.66 27.97
N TRP A 98 -7.16 11.11 29.18
CA TRP A 98 -5.94 11.01 29.97
C TRP A 98 -5.38 12.37 30.36
N ASP A 99 -6.25 13.31 30.68
CA ASP A 99 -5.92 14.71 30.97
C ASP A 99 -5.07 14.86 32.23
N ASP A 100 -5.15 13.90 33.16
CA ASP A 100 -4.38 13.85 34.41
C ASP A 100 -2.86 13.77 34.20
N TYR A 101 -2.42 13.25 33.03
CA TYR A 101 -1.00 13.26 32.64
C TYR A 101 -0.49 14.61 32.12
N GLY A 102 -1.34 15.65 32.10
CA GLY A 102 -0.98 16.99 31.66
C GLY A 102 -0.84 17.11 30.13
N LYS A 103 -0.42 18.29 29.70
CA LYS A 103 -0.31 18.64 28.28
C LYS A 103 0.80 17.90 27.56
N ASP A 104 1.97 17.82 28.20
CA ASP A 104 3.19 17.26 27.64
C ASP A 104 3.52 15.95 28.33
N ILE A 105 3.91 14.94 27.54
CA ILE A 105 4.33 13.64 28.02
C ILE A 105 5.82 13.52 27.79
N THR A 106 6.56 13.19 28.85
CA THR A 106 7.99 12.97 28.83
C THR A 106 8.33 11.54 29.18
N ASP A 107 9.58 11.15 29.02
CA ASP A 107 10.09 9.84 29.44
C ASP A 107 9.96 9.61 30.96
N GLU A 108 9.82 10.68 31.74
CA GLU A 108 9.66 10.66 33.20
C GLU A 108 8.18 10.56 33.62
N THR A 109 7.24 10.60 32.67
CA THR A 109 5.80 10.50 32.98
C THR A 109 5.50 9.09 33.47
N ASP A 110 5.02 8.98 34.73
CA ASP A 110 4.56 7.72 35.31
C ASP A 110 3.12 7.43 34.83
N PHE A 111 2.93 6.28 34.20
CA PHE A 111 1.66 5.88 33.63
C PHE A 111 1.01 4.77 34.47
N ASP A 112 0.26 5.17 35.49
CA ASP A 112 -0.46 4.24 36.37
C ASP A 112 -1.57 3.46 35.68
N ASP A 113 -2.21 4.04 34.64
CA ASP A 113 -3.42 3.49 34.00
C ASP A 113 -3.23 3.03 32.54
N GLY A 114 -2.02 2.77 32.11
CA GLY A 114 -1.76 2.20 30.77
C GLY A 114 -1.99 3.12 29.58
N GLY A 115 -2.23 4.42 29.79
CA GLY A 115 -2.47 5.41 28.71
C GLY A 115 -1.29 5.67 27.79
N ARG A 116 -0.07 5.19 28.12
CA ARG A 116 1.19 5.47 27.42
C ARG A 116 1.10 5.18 25.92
N VAL A 117 0.60 4.01 25.53
CA VAL A 117 0.52 3.57 24.13
C VAL A 117 -0.44 4.44 23.34
N VAL A 118 -1.62 4.70 23.89
CA VAL A 118 -2.67 5.52 23.25
C VAL A 118 -2.19 6.96 23.08
N LEU A 119 -1.60 7.53 24.12
CA LEU A 119 -1.09 8.92 24.11
C LEU A 119 0.08 9.06 23.13
N ASN A 120 1.03 8.13 23.14
CA ASN A 120 2.12 8.14 22.16
C ASN A 120 1.61 7.99 20.73
N ALA A 121 0.62 7.14 20.49
CA ALA A 121 -0.01 6.99 19.18
C ALA A 121 -0.66 8.31 18.72
N PHE A 122 -1.44 8.94 19.60
CA PHE A 122 -2.17 10.18 19.29
C PHE A 122 -1.27 11.40 19.14
N MET A 123 -0.30 11.59 20.05
CA MET A 123 0.53 12.79 20.11
C MET A 123 1.72 12.73 19.15
N ASN A 124 2.42 11.58 19.07
CA ASN A 124 3.71 11.50 18.43
C ASN A 124 3.70 10.70 17.11
N ARG A 125 2.87 9.64 17.00
CA ARG A 125 2.89 8.73 15.83
C ARG A 125 1.89 9.10 14.76
N MET A 126 0.73 9.65 15.13
CA MET A 126 -0.28 10.12 14.18
C MET A 126 0.21 11.38 13.49
N GLN A 127 0.17 11.44 12.17
CA GLN A 127 0.71 12.53 11.35
C GLN A 127 -0.36 13.16 10.48
N ILE A 128 -0.15 14.41 10.07
CA ILE A 128 -0.99 15.08 9.07
C ILE A 128 -1.01 14.26 7.79
N GLY A 129 -2.21 14.05 7.23
CA GLY A 129 -2.44 13.18 6.07
C GLY A 129 -2.68 11.72 6.40
N ASP A 130 -2.61 11.30 7.67
CA ASP A 130 -3.06 9.97 8.11
C ASP A 130 -4.59 9.89 8.08
N ILE A 131 -5.10 8.66 7.95
CA ILE A 131 -6.53 8.37 7.86
C ILE A 131 -7.07 7.99 9.23
N VAL A 132 -8.26 8.47 9.56
CA VAL A 132 -8.93 8.18 10.83
C VAL A 132 -10.28 7.51 10.57
N PHE A 133 -10.49 6.37 11.22
CA PHE A 133 -11.77 5.69 11.34
C PHE A 133 -12.40 5.99 12.69
N SER A 134 -13.58 6.61 12.70
CA SER A 134 -14.38 6.78 13.91
C SER A 134 -15.06 5.46 14.25
N CYS A 135 -14.68 4.87 15.39
CA CYS A 135 -15.19 3.58 15.85
C CYS A 135 -16.57 3.75 16.51
N TYR A 136 -17.61 3.21 15.86
CA TYR A 136 -18.97 3.23 16.41
C TYR A 136 -19.27 2.01 17.30
N SER A 137 -18.79 0.84 16.91
CA SER A 137 -18.85 -0.40 17.69
C SER A 137 -17.56 -1.22 17.51
N SER A 138 -17.47 -2.39 18.07
CA SER A 138 -16.31 -3.27 17.87
C SER A 138 -16.11 -3.72 16.42
N THR A 139 -17.11 -3.61 15.57
CA THR A 139 -17.05 -4.08 14.16
C THR A 139 -17.42 -3.01 13.16
N THR A 140 -18.01 -1.87 13.60
CA THR A 140 -18.52 -0.84 12.68
C THR A 140 -17.87 0.52 12.93
N ILE A 141 -17.70 1.26 11.85
CA ILE A 141 -17.29 2.67 11.84
C ILE A 141 -18.43 3.54 11.35
N ASP A 142 -18.47 4.80 11.80
CA ASP A 142 -19.50 5.78 11.44
C ASP A 142 -18.96 7.01 10.68
N ALA A 143 -17.64 7.14 10.59
CA ALA A 143 -17.00 8.18 9.78
C ALA A 143 -15.58 7.82 9.38
N ILE A 144 -15.14 8.39 8.25
CA ILE A 144 -13.76 8.35 7.77
C ILE A 144 -13.29 9.79 7.55
N GLY A 145 -12.12 10.11 8.08
CA GLY A 145 -11.51 11.43 7.94
C GLY A 145 -10.01 11.38 7.69
N VAL A 146 -9.42 12.54 7.46
CA VAL A 146 -7.99 12.73 7.33
C VAL A 146 -7.50 13.74 8.37
N VAL A 147 -6.38 13.43 9.01
CA VAL A 147 -5.73 14.31 9.99
C VAL A 147 -5.22 15.56 9.30
N MET A 148 -5.65 16.73 9.77
CA MET A 148 -5.32 18.03 9.17
C MET A 148 -4.45 18.90 10.06
N GLY A 149 -4.28 18.52 11.34
CA GLY A 149 -3.55 19.32 12.32
C GLY A 149 -2.64 18.49 13.21
N GLU A 150 -1.65 19.15 13.77
CA GLU A 150 -0.83 18.61 14.83
C GLU A 150 -1.64 18.42 16.11
N TYR A 151 -1.03 17.83 17.13
CA TYR A 151 -1.58 17.73 18.46
C TYR A 151 -1.77 19.11 19.08
N GLU A 152 -2.97 19.36 19.62
CA GLU A 152 -3.33 20.59 20.33
C GLU A 152 -3.88 20.23 21.72
N TRP A 153 -3.60 21.08 22.73
CA TRP A 153 -4.17 21.00 24.06
C TRP A 153 -5.16 22.16 24.27
N HIS A 154 -6.38 21.84 24.70
CA HIS A 154 -7.49 22.79 24.83
C HIS A 154 -8.03 22.82 26.23
N ASP A 155 -7.68 23.88 27.01
CA ASP A 155 -8.10 24.06 28.38
C ASP A 155 -9.58 24.45 28.54
N GLU A 156 -10.21 24.87 27.45
CA GLU A 156 -11.64 25.22 27.43
C GLU A 156 -12.57 24.02 27.58
N TYR A 157 -12.06 22.79 27.40
CA TYR A 157 -12.83 21.57 27.65
C TYR A 157 -12.63 21.09 29.08
N ASP A 158 -13.73 20.68 29.74
CA ASP A 158 -13.66 20.07 31.07
C ASP A 158 -12.93 18.71 31.08
N ASN A 159 -13.02 17.99 29.97
CA ASN A 159 -12.37 16.69 29.76
C ASN A 159 -12.05 16.44 28.28
N LEU A 160 -11.24 15.44 27.98
CA LEU A 160 -10.79 15.12 26.62
C LEU A 160 -10.12 16.34 25.96
N LYS A 161 -9.16 16.93 26.65
CA LYS A 161 -8.49 18.19 26.28
C LYS A 161 -7.51 18.04 25.10
N ARG A 162 -7.12 16.80 24.77
CA ARG A 162 -6.22 16.51 23.66
C ARG A 162 -7.00 16.44 22.37
N LEU A 163 -6.62 17.26 21.41
CA LEU A 163 -7.33 17.46 20.15
C LEU A 163 -6.39 17.35 18.95
N ARG A 164 -6.90 16.79 17.86
CA ARG A 164 -6.34 16.94 16.51
C ARG A 164 -7.44 17.30 15.52
N LYS A 165 -7.15 18.22 14.61
CA LYS A 165 -8.07 18.59 13.53
C LYS A 165 -8.17 17.49 12.50
N VAL A 166 -9.38 17.19 12.07
CA VAL A 166 -9.70 16.16 11.08
C VAL A 166 -10.69 16.72 10.06
N ASN A 167 -10.41 16.48 8.80
CA ASN A 167 -11.39 16.68 7.74
C ASN A 167 -12.16 15.37 7.51
N TRP A 168 -13.41 15.33 7.96
CA TRP A 168 -14.27 14.17 7.75
C TRP A 168 -14.72 14.08 6.30
N ILE A 169 -14.31 13.03 5.59
CA ILE A 169 -14.60 12.78 4.18
C ILE A 169 -16.01 12.19 4.03
N VAL A 170 -16.33 11.20 4.85
CA VAL A 170 -17.68 10.61 4.97
C VAL A 170 -18.07 10.55 6.44
N LYS A 171 -19.35 10.81 6.72
CA LYS A 171 -19.96 10.80 8.06
C LYS A 171 -21.30 10.11 8.02
N ASP A 172 -21.80 9.76 9.21
CA ASP A 172 -23.13 9.15 9.38
C ASP A 172 -23.31 7.86 8.60
N ILE A 173 -22.21 7.10 8.44
CA ILE A 173 -22.19 5.79 7.81
C ILE A 173 -22.29 4.69 8.89
N GLN A 174 -22.61 3.47 8.46
CA GLN A 174 -22.51 2.26 9.28
C GLN A 174 -21.83 1.18 8.46
N GLU A 175 -20.50 1.22 8.42
CA GLU A 175 -19.72 0.26 7.67
C GLU A 175 -19.11 -0.79 8.59
N ASN A 176 -19.35 -2.05 8.25
CA ASN A 176 -18.73 -3.18 8.96
C ASN A 176 -17.34 -3.45 8.36
N ILE A 177 -16.31 -3.25 9.17
CA ILE A 177 -14.92 -3.41 8.74
C ILE A 177 -14.29 -4.75 9.16
N LEU A 178 -15.09 -5.69 9.69
CA LEU A 178 -14.57 -6.96 10.23
C LEU A 178 -13.76 -7.73 9.17
N SER A 179 -14.28 -7.83 7.95
CA SER A 179 -13.62 -8.55 6.85
C SER A 179 -12.29 -7.92 6.44
N ILE A 180 -12.26 -6.60 6.27
CA ILE A 180 -11.04 -5.87 5.89
C ILE A 180 -10.04 -5.73 7.04
N ASN A 181 -10.49 -5.94 8.28
CA ASN A 181 -9.63 -5.97 9.47
C ASN A 181 -9.16 -7.42 9.80
N GLY A 182 -9.10 -8.31 8.81
CA GLY A 182 -8.63 -9.69 8.97
C GLY A 182 -9.52 -10.55 9.86
N GLY A 183 -10.84 -10.30 9.87
CA GLY A 183 -11.79 -11.03 10.70
C GLY A 183 -11.74 -10.69 12.19
N THR A 184 -10.94 -9.71 12.60
CA THR A 184 -10.72 -9.36 14.01
C THR A 184 -11.52 -8.11 14.38
N PRO A 185 -12.33 -8.14 15.45
CA PRO A 185 -13.02 -6.96 15.97
C PRO A 185 -12.04 -5.89 16.46
N MET A 186 -12.45 -4.64 16.38
CA MET A 186 -11.70 -3.52 16.95
C MET A 186 -11.66 -3.64 18.49
N THR A 187 -10.49 -3.37 19.07
CA THR A 187 -10.25 -3.43 20.50
C THR A 187 -10.84 -2.22 21.25
N LEU A 188 -10.87 -2.29 22.58
CA LEU A 188 -11.35 -1.21 23.44
C LEU A 188 -10.39 -0.02 23.50
N ALA A 189 -9.11 -0.18 23.13
CA ALA A 189 -8.14 0.91 23.12
C ALA A 189 -8.66 2.10 22.32
N SER A 190 -8.53 3.32 22.86
CA SER A 190 -9.13 4.51 22.27
C SER A 190 -8.50 4.90 20.94
N VAL A 191 -7.18 4.72 20.79
CA VAL A 191 -6.45 5.02 19.55
C VAL A 191 -5.42 3.93 19.28
N TYR A 192 -5.47 3.35 18.11
CA TYR A 192 -4.40 2.47 17.61
C TYR A 192 -4.47 2.33 16.08
N ARG A 193 -3.39 1.81 15.50
CA ARG A 193 -3.28 1.62 14.06
C ARG A 193 -4.00 0.35 13.61
N LEU A 194 -4.81 0.44 12.56
CA LEU A 194 -5.41 -0.70 11.86
C LEU A 194 -4.43 -1.20 10.80
N SER A 195 -3.63 -2.20 11.14
CA SER A 195 -2.56 -2.70 10.26
C SER A 195 -3.06 -3.57 9.11
N ASN A 196 -4.23 -4.18 9.25
CA ASN A 196 -4.83 -5.05 8.23
C ASN A 196 -5.63 -4.27 7.18
N VAL A 197 -6.09 -3.07 7.50
CA VAL A 197 -6.86 -2.23 6.58
C VAL A 197 -5.92 -1.51 5.62
N THR A 198 -6.22 -1.59 4.33
CA THR A 198 -5.43 -0.93 3.29
C THR A 198 -6.04 0.40 2.85
N VAL A 199 -5.22 1.25 2.23
CA VAL A 199 -5.72 2.51 1.64
C VAL A 199 -6.75 2.24 0.53
N ASN A 200 -6.65 1.10 -0.14
CA ASN A 200 -7.63 0.70 -1.15
C ASN A 200 -9.00 0.42 -0.52
N ASP A 201 -9.04 -0.28 0.61
CA ASP A 201 -10.29 -0.52 1.36
C ASP A 201 -10.94 0.80 1.77
N VAL A 202 -10.13 1.78 2.21
CA VAL A 202 -10.61 3.13 2.53
C VAL A 202 -11.28 3.78 1.33
N TYR A 203 -10.67 3.71 0.15
CA TYR A 203 -11.25 4.28 -1.07
C TYR A 203 -12.56 3.58 -1.45
N GLN A 204 -12.65 2.25 -1.33
CA GLN A 204 -13.88 1.50 -1.61
C GLN A 204 -15.02 1.92 -0.67
N ILE A 205 -14.74 2.07 0.62
CA ILE A 205 -15.74 2.55 1.58
C ILE A 205 -16.17 3.99 1.24
N ILE A 206 -15.22 4.88 0.99
CA ILE A 206 -15.54 6.27 0.61
C ILE A 206 -16.42 6.29 -0.64
N GLU A 207 -16.08 5.51 -1.67
CA GLU A 207 -16.83 5.44 -2.93
C GLU A 207 -18.28 4.99 -2.71
N LYS A 208 -18.49 4.00 -1.85
CA LYS A 208 -19.80 3.48 -1.49
C LYS A 208 -20.73 4.54 -0.86
N TYR A 209 -20.17 5.47 -0.08
CA TYR A 209 -20.95 6.45 0.68
C TYR A 209 -20.84 7.89 0.16
N TYR A 210 -19.98 8.14 -0.81
CA TYR A 210 -19.77 9.48 -1.35
C TYR A 210 -20.87 9.84 -2.33
N SER A 211 -21.92 10.49 -1.84
CA SER A 211 -23.17 10.79 -2.57
C SER A 211 -23.10 11.93 -3.61
N VAL A 212 -21.92 12.46 -3.91
CA VAL A 212 -21.79 13.41 -5.02
C VAL A 212 -21.76 12.61 -6.33
N PRO A 213 -22.73 12.77 -7.24
CA PRO A 213 -22.61 12.19 -8.57
C PRO A 213 -21.29 12.69 -9.15
N LEU A 214 -20.34 11.80 -9.29
CA LEU A 214 -19.20 12.05 -10.14
C LEU A 214 -19.81 12.29 -11.51
N SER A 215 -19.84 13.55 -11.97
CA SER A 215 -20.07 13.78 -13.39
C SER A 215 -19.12 12.80 -14.09
N PRO A 216 -19.63 11.98 -15.01
CA PRO A 216 -18.73 11.11 -15.74
C PRO A 216 -17.75 12.05 -16.42
N VAL A 217 -16.55 12.16 -15.85
CA VAL A 217 -15.41 12.64 -16.58
C VAL A 217 -15.22 11.57 -17.63
N THR A 218 -15.72 11.85 -18.82
CA THR A 218 -15.49 11.08 -20.02
C THR A 218 -14.03 11.23 -20.46
N ASP A 219 -13.13 11.01 -19.55
CA ASP A 219 -11.77 10.63 -19.83
C ASP A 219 -11.67 9.14 -19.49
N SER A 220 -12.21 8.32 -20.40
CA SER A 220 -11.80 6.95 -20.59
C SER A 220 -10.33 6.94 -21.06
N HIS A 221 -9.42 7.49 -20.28
CA HIS A 221 -8.05 7.07 -20.34
C HIS A 221 -8.05 5.69 -19.70
N ASP A 222 -8.03 4.67 -20.55
CA ASP A 222 -7.60 3.33 -20.17
C ASP A 222 -6.24 3.49 -19.46
N ASN A 223 -6.27 3.62 -18.14
CA ASN A 223 -5.06 3.76 -17.35
C ASN A 223 -4.31 2.45 -17.46
N ASN A 224 -3.32 2.41 -18.33
CA ASN A 224 -2.44 1.27 -18.49
C ASN A 224 -1.50 1.17 -17.28
N TYR A 225 -1.46 0.01 -16.69
CA TYR A 225 -0.62 -0.33 -15.56
C TYR A 225 0.57 -1.15 -16.04
N VAL A 226 1.78 -0.74 -15.73
CA VAL A 226 3.01 -1.42 -16.15
C VAL A 226 3.72 -2.01 -14.94
N PHE A 227 3.87 -3.34 -14.94
CA PHE A 227 4.63 -4.09 -13.95
C PHE A 227 5.97 -4.50 -14.54
N ILE A 228 7.06 -4.07 -13.94
CA ILE A 228 8.42 -4.31 -14.42
C ILE A 228 9.08 -5.36 -13.53
N ILE A 229 9.58 -6.41 -14.15
CA ILE A 229 10.32 -7.49 -13.49
C ILE A 229 11.77 -7.44 -14.00
N ASP A 230 12.68 -7.04 -13.12
CA ASP A 230 14.11 -7.10 -13.41
C ASP A 230 14.66 -8.51 -13.14
N GLU A 231 15.67 -8.91 -13.89
CA GLU A 231 16.31 -10.24 -13.80
C GLU A 231 15.28 -11.39 -13.85
N ILE A 232 14.30 -11.29 -14.76
CA ILE A 232 13.19 -12.26 -14.84
C ILE A 232 13.68 -13.71 -15.02
N ASN A 233 14.84 -13.91 -15.62
CA ASN A 233 15.46 -15.22 -15.82
C ASN A 233 16.18 -15.80 -14.60
N ARG A 234 16.34 -15.03 -13.50
CA ARG A 234 16.95 -15.52 -12.26
C ARG A 234 15.97 -16.25 -11.36
N GLY A 235 14.66 -16.02 -11.52
CA GLY A 235 13.61 -16.69 -10.77
C GLY A 235 13.09 -17.95 -11.47
N ASN A 236 12.60 -18.89 -10.68
CA ASN A 236 11.82 -20.01 -11.22
C ASN A 236 10.37 -19.54 -11.47
N LEU A 237 10.07 -19.13 -12.69
CA LEU A 237 8.80 -18.51 -13.04
C LEU A 237 7.58 -19.40 -12.85
N SER A 238 7.72 -20.69 -13.11
CA SER A 238 6.65 -21.64 -12.84
C SER A 238 6.33 -21.76 -11.35
N LYS A 239 7.34 -21.60 -10.47
CA LYS A 239 7.16 -21.55 -9.03
C LYS A 239 6.59 -20.20 -8.57
N ILE A 240 7.05 -19.10 -9.16
CA ILE A 240 6.65 -17.72 -8.75
C ILE A 240 5.22 -17.42 -9.14
N PHE A 241 4.82 -17.76 -10.37
CA PHE A 241 3.47 -17.51 -10.86
C PHE A 241 2.48 -18.63 -10.50
N GLY A 242 2.97 -19.85 -10.25
CA GLY A 242 2.12 -20.99 -9.97
C GLY A 242 1.06 -21.22 -11.06
N GLU A 243 -0.17 -21.46 -10.64
CA GLU A 243 -1.36 -21.61 -11.48
C GLU A 243 -1.70 -20.35 -12.30
N LEU A 244 -1.27 -19.18 -11.83
CA LEU A 244 -1.58 -17.89 -12.46
C LEU A 244 -0.73 -17.64 -13.72
N PHE A 245 0.23 -18.52 -14.02
CA PHE A 245 1.12 -18.33 -15.16
C PHE A 245 0.37 -18.25 -16.51
N MET A 246 -0.78 -18.88 -16.60
CA MET A 246 -1.62 -18.78 -17.79
C MET A 246 -2.32 -17.42 -17.91
N LEU A 247 -2.63 -16.74 -16.78
CA LEU A 247 -3.38 -15.48 -16.76
C LEU A 247 -2.59 -14.28 -17.31
N ILE A 248 -1.28 -14.42 -17.50
CA ILE A 248 -0.49 -13.37 -18.15
C ILE A 248 -0.66 -13.35 -19.67
N GLU A 249 -1.22 -14.41 -20.28
CA GLU A 249 -1.54 -14.46 -21.71
C GLU A 249 -2.69 -13.48 -22.04
N LYS A 250 -2.58 -12.82 -23.19
CA LYS A 250 -3.53 -11.76 -23.56
C LYS A 250 -4.99 -12.23 -23.64
N ASP A 251 -5.21 -13.44 -24.14
CA ASP A 251 -6.52 -14.08 -24.31
C ASP A 251 -7.09 -14.69 -23.01
N LYS A 252 -6.29 -14.71 -21.94
CA LYS A 252 -6.67 -15.20 -20.61
C LYS A 252 -6.88 -14.09 -19.59
N ARG A 253 -6.69 -12.83 -19.99
CA ARG A 253 -6.92 -11.68 -19.11
C ARG A 253 -8.37 -11.60 -18.67
N GLY A 254 -8.59 -11.32 -17.37
CA GLY A 254 -9.93 -11.26 -16.79
C GLY A 254 -10.54 -12.63 -16.44
N ILE A 255 -9.89 -13.75 -16.78
CA ILE A 255 -10.33 -15.07 -16.31
C ILE A 255 -9.96 -15.17 -14.83
N GLU A 256 -10.92 -15.62 -14.02
CA GLU A 256 -10.73 -15.83 -12.58
C GLU A 256 -10.21 -17.23 -12.29
N LEU A 257 -9.24 -17.32 -11.40
CA LEU A 257 -8.75 -18.56 -10.78
C LEU A 257 -8.77 -18.40 -9.27
N GLN A 258 -9.09 -19.48 -8.56
CA GLN A 258 -9.04 -19.53 -7.11
C GLN A 258 -7.58 -19.63 -6.65
N LEU A 259 -7.19 -18.77 -5.70
CA LEU A 259 -5.85 -18.74 -5.12
C LEU A 259 -5.67 -19.86 -4.09
N LEU A 260 -4.42 -20.29 -3.91
CA LEU A 260 -4.08 -21.48 -3.12
C LEU A 260 -4.24 -21.31 -1.62
N TYR A 261 -3.93 -20.12 -1.06
CA TYR A 261 -3.92 -19.89 0.39
C TYR A 261 -5.15 -19.16 0.90
N SER A 262 -5.66 -18.20 0.13
CA SER A 262 -6.81 -17.39 0.53
C SER A 262 -8.16 -17.94 0.08
N ASP A 263 -8.17 -18.88 -0.88
CA ASP A 263 -9.37 -19.35 -1.60
C ASP A 263 -10.14 -18.22 -2.32
N GLU A 264 -9.52 -17.04 -2.46
CA GLU A 264 -10.10 -15.89 -3.18
C GLU A 264 -10.00 -16.08 -4.69
N ASN A 265 -10.99 -15.58 -5.42
CA ASN A 265 -10.91 -15.49 -6.87
C ASN A 265 -10.00 -14.34 -7.29
N PHE A 266 -9.06 -14.61 -8.16
CA PHE A 266 -8.09 -13.65 -8.66
C PHE A 266 -8.03 -13.67 -10.18
N SER A 267 -7.92 -12.50 -10.81
CA SER A 267 -7.69 -12.36 -12.25
C SER A 267 -6.64 -11.28 -12.54
N VAL A 268 -6.00 -11.41 -13.68
CA VAL A 268 -5.08 -10.36 -14.17
C VAL A 268 -5.84 -9.45 -15.13
N PRO A 269 -5.99 -8.15 -14.84
CA PRO A 269 -6.75 -7.21 -15.65
C PRO A 269 -6.16 -6.99 -17.05
N ALA A 270 -7.00 -6.68 -18.03
CA ALA A 270 -6.57 -6.44 -19.41
C ALA A 270 -5.64 -5.22 -19.58
N ASN A 271 -5.75 -4.23 -18.70
CA ASN A 271 -4.94 -3.00 -18.67
C ASN A 271 -3.60 -3.17 -17.95
N VAL A 272 -3.25 -4.37 -17.49
CA VAL A 272 -1.93 -4.68 -16.88
C VAL A 272 -0.97 -5.17 -17.95
N TYR A 273 0.16 -4.50 -18.08
CA TYR A 273 1.28 -4.85 -18.96
C TYR A 273 2.46 -5.30 -18.12
N ILE A 274 3.10 -6.40 -18.53
CA ILE A 274 4.26 -6.95 -17.83
C ILE A 274 5.48 -6.79 -18.74
N ILE A 275 6.53 -6.17 -18.21
CA ILE A 275 7.83 -6.02 -18.87
C ILE A 275 8.85 -6.81 -18.07
N GLY A 276 9.41 -7.86 -18.66
CA GLY A 276 10.54 -8.62 -18.09
C GLY A 276 11.87 -8.12 -18.67
N MET A 277 12.81 -7.79 -17.80
CA MET A 277 14.18 -7.46 -18.21
C MET A 277 15.10 -8.61 -17.84
N MET A 278 16.03 -8.93 -18.73
CA MET A 278 17.01 -9.97 -18.49
C MET A 278 18.37 -9.63 -19.09
N ASN A 279 19.43 -10.05 -18.41
CA ASN A 279 20.77 -9.98 -18.93
C ASN A 279 21.13 -11.32 -19.61
N THR A 280 21.25 -11.31 -20.93
CA THR A 280 21.55 -12.51 -21.72
C THR A 280 23.04 -12.89 -21.73
N ALA A 281 23.92 -11.99 -21.25
CA ALA A 281 25.36 -12.26 -21.17
C ALA A 281 25.72 -13.22 -20.01
N ASP A 282 24.84 -13.37 -19.04
CA ASP A 282 25.06 -14.24 -17.89
C ASP A 282 24.71 -15.71 -18.26
N ARG A 283 25.71 -16.44 -18.79
CA ARG A 283 25.54 -17.82 -19.23
C ARG A 283 25.29 -18.82 -18.11
N SER A 284 25.44 -18.43 -16.87
CA SER A 284 25.20 -19.27 -15.68
C SER A 284 23.72 -19.40 -15.33
N LEU A 285 22.86 -18.60 -15.95
CA LEU A 285 21.43 -18.59 -15.67
C LEU A 285 20.68 -19.56 -16.61
N ALA A 286 19.69 -20.24 -16.04
CA ALA A 286 18.87 -21.19 -16.77
C ALA A 286 18.32 -20.60 -18.06
N MET A 287 18.38 -21.37 -19.14
CA MET A 287 17.71 -21.01 -20.38
C MET A 287 16.23 -20.80 -20.06
N LEU A 288 15.67 -19.67 -20.51
CA LEU A 288 14.24 -19.40 -20.35
C LEU A 288 13.43 -20.63 -20.78
N ASP A 289 12.57 -21.08 -19.88
CA ASP A 289 11.65 -22.17 -20.13
C ASP A 289 10.83 -21.89 -21.41
N TYR A 290 10.58 -22.95 -22.18
CA TYR A 290 9.75 -22.87 -23.39
C TYR A 290 8.37 -22.28 -23.12
N ALA A 291 7.81 -22.52 -21.93
CA ALA A 291 6.54 -21.96 -21.50
C ALA A 291 6.54 -20.41 -21.43
N LEU A 292 7.68 -19.81 -21.09
CA LEU A 292 7.88 -18.36 -21.11
C LEU A 292 7.98 -17.79 -22.50
N ARG A 293 8.74 -18.48 -23.36
CA ARG A 293 9.00 -17.98 -24.71
C ARG A 293 7.73 -17.74 -25.50
N ARG A 294 6.71 -18.53 -25.30
CA ARG A 294 5.42 -18.38 -26.00
C ARG A 294 4.51 -17.28 -25.41
N ARG A 295 4.80 -16.81 -24.17
CA ARG A 295 3.97 -15.81 -23.46
C ARG A 295 4.50 -14.39 -23.57
N PHE A 296 5.75 -14.22 -23.94
CA PHE A 296 6.41 -12.93 -24.07
C PHE A 296 6.89 -12.66 -25.49
N SER A 297 6.76 -11.43 -25.92
CA SER A 297 7.46 -10.92 -27.09
C SER A 297 8.85 -10.46 -26.69
N PHE A 298 9.87 -10.89 -27.44
CA PHE A 298 11.26 -10.59 -27.12
C PHE A 298 11.77 -9.40 -27.94
N PHE A 299 12.39 -8.49 -27.24
CA PHE A 299 13.05 -7.36 -27.83
C PHE A 299 14.51 -7.27 -27.36
N THR A 300 15.46 -7.28 -28.29
CA THR A 300 16.88 -7.18 -27.96
C THR A 300 17.31 -5.73 -27.99
N MET A 301 17.74 -5.21 -26.85
CA MET A 301 18.33 -3.88 -26.74
C MET A 301 19.79 -3.95 -27.16
N LYS A 302 20.13 -3.20 -28.21
CA LYS A 302 21.53 -3.03 -28.64
C LYS A 302 22.14 -1.78 -27.99
N PRO A 303 23.49 -1.73 -27.81
CA PRO A 303 24.15 -0.52 -27.34
C PRO A 303 23.79 0.69 -28.20
N GLY A 304 23.32 1.76 -27.55
CA GLY A 304 22.76 2.95 -28.21
C GLY A 304 23.77 3.93 -28.83
N PHE A 305 25.04 3.55 -29.00
CA PHE A 305 26.12 4.43 -29.48
C PHE A 305 25.90 5.02 -30.87
N ASN A 306 25.05 4.45 -31.69
CA ASN A 306 24.74 4.89 -33.03
C ASN A 306 23.37 5.58 -33.13
N THR A 307 22.69 5.81 -32.00
CA THR A 307 21.43 6.54 -32.00
C THR A 307 21.67 8.03 -32.23
N PRO A 308 20.75 8.73 -32.94
CA PRO A 308 20.90 10.18 -33.19
C PRO A 308 21.06 10.99 -31.89
N GLY A 309 20.32 10.60 -30.82
CA GLY A 309 20.42 11.29 -29.53
C GLY A 309 21.78 11.14 -28.85
N PHE A 310 22.37 9.92 -28.90
CA PHE A 310 23.69 9.70 -28.33
C PHE A 310 24.79 10.45 -29.16
N GLN A 311 24.68 10.44 -30.49
CA GLN A 311 25.62 11.16 -31.34
C GLN A 311 25.58 12.67 -31.10
N ALA A 312 24.39 13.27 -31.04
CA ALA A 312 24.21 14.67 -30.70
C ALA A 312 24.78 15.01 -29.31
N TYR A 313 24.58 14.13 -28.31
CA TYR A 313 25.20 14.30 -27.00
C TYR A 313 26.72 14.22 -27.06
N GLN A 314 27.30 13.25 -27.76
CA GLN A 314 28.72 13.04 -27.94
C GLN A 314 29.37 14.28 -28.62
N ASP A 315 28.73 14.80 -29.65
CA ASP A 315 29.18 15.99 -30.38
C ASP A 315 29.12 17.25 -29.50
N SER A 316 28.12 17.37 -28.64
CA SER A 316 27.94 18.48 -27.69
C SER A 316 29.09 18.60 -26.69
N LEU A 317 29.65 17.46 -26.27
CA LEU A 317 30.75 17.40 -25.29
C LEU A 317 32.07 17.90 -25.84
N LYS A 318 32.28 17.91 -27.16
CA LYS A 318 33.53 18.33 -27.84
C LYS A 318 34.79 17.79 -27.19
N SER A 319 34.76 16.55 -26.70
CA SER A 319 35.83 15.93 -25.92
C SER A 319 36.48 14.77 -26.69
N ASP A 320 37.73 14.96 -27.12
CA ASP A 320 38.51 13.90 -27.80
C ASP A 320 38.76 12.70 -26.91
N ALA A 321 38.93 12.90 -25.60
CA ALA A 321 39.10 11.81 -24.64
C ALA A 321 37.85 10.96 -24.56
N PHE A 322 36.66 11.58 -24.51
CA PHE A 322 35.39 10.87 -24.52
C PHE A 322 35.18 10.09 -25.83
N ASN A 323 35.51 10.72 -26.98
CA ASN A 323 35.40 10.06 -28.29
C ASN A 323 36.28 8.81 -28.38
N LYS A 324 37.52 8.88 -27.87
CA LYS A 324 38.44 7.73 -27.81
C LYS A 324 37.87 6.62 -26.87
N LEU A 325 37.34 6.99 -25.71
CA LEU A 325 36.70 6.06 -24.79
C LEU A 325 35.54 5.30 -25.46
N ILE A 326 34.65 6.03 -26.12
CA ILE A 326 33.50 5.41 -26.82
C ILE A 326 33.99 4.49 -27.97
N ALA A 327 35.04 4.88 -28.71
CA ALA A 327 35.60 4.01 -29.73
C ALA A 327 36.15 2.67 -29.12
N CYS A 328 36.87 2.78 -28.01
CA CYS A 328 37.37 1.58 -27.30
C CYS A 328 36.21 0.68 -26.79
N VAL A 329 35.15 1.27 -26.21
CA VAL A 329 33.98 0.50 -25.75
C VAL A 329 33.26 -0.17 -26.93
N LYS A 330 33.08 0.52 -28.06
CA LYS A 330 32.50 -0.09 -29.27
C LYS A 330 33.33 -1.29 -29.75
N GLN A 331 34.66 -1.15 -29.76
CA GLN A 331 35.55 -2.25 -30.12
C GLN A 331 35.50 -3.42 -29.15
N LEU A 332 35.40 -3.15 -27.84
CA LEU A 332 35.25 -4.16 -26.82
C LEU A 332 33.93 -4.93 -27.01
N ASN A 333 32.82 -4.20 -27.17
CA ASN A 333 31.50 -4.80 -27.41
C ASN A 333 31.49 -5.71 -28.65
N SER A 334 32.18 -5.34 -29.73
CA SER A 334 32.27 -6.18 -30.92
C SER A 334 33.10 -7.47 -30.75
N LYS A 335 33.91 -7.55 -29.66
CA LYS A 335 34.65 -8.78 -29.31
C LYS A 335 33.88 -9.67 -28.36
N ILE A 336 32.93 -9.11 -27.60
CA ILE A 336 32.10 -9.84 -26.64
C ILE A 336 30.86 -10.46 -27.32
N ALA A 337 30.29 -9.75 -28.30
CA ALA A 337 29.15 -10.21 -29.10
C ALA A 337 29.56 -11.32 -30.08
#